data_cf382f77340e44ea8a2b2d315b6bb7f5
#
_entry.id   cf382f77340e44ea8a2b2d315b6bb7f5
#
_cell.length_a   1.000
_cell.length_b   1.000
_cell.length_c   1.000
_cell.angle_alpha   90.00
_cell.angle_beta   90.00
_cell.angle_gamma   90.00
#
_symmetry.space_group_name_H-M   'P 1'
#
loop_
_entity.id
_entity.type
_entity.pdbx_description
1 polymer ?
#
loop_
_entity_poly.entity_id
_entity_poly.type
_entity_poly.pdbx_seq_one_letter_code
_entity_poly.pdbx_strand_id
1 'polypeptide(L)'
;MKMALSLSDINIRTELRPGDIGYVTYLHGILYNREHGFGISFESYVASGLHDFYQQYDPEKDCVWVCEHEEKMVGFLLLMHRPGNAAQLRYFILHPEYRGIGLGRKLMNLFMDYFHAKGYRSAFLWTTSGLPAAAYLYKSRGFVPTEELDSTAFGKLLKEQRYELVLT
;
A
#
# COMPACT_ATOMS: atom_id res chain seq x y z
N MET A 1 -30.74 -4.24 13.76
CA MET A 1 -29.61 -5.16 13.45
C MET A 1 -28.67 -4.46 12.48
N LYS A 2 -27.41 -4.29 12.88
CA LYS A 2 -26.41 -3.74 11.95
C LYS A 2 -26.16 -4.79 10.87
N MET A 3 -26.39 -4.47 9.61
CA MET A 3 -26.01 -5.35 8.51
C MET A 3 -24.50 -5.58 8.56
N ALA A 4 -24.07 -6.79 8.28
CA ALA A 4 -22.63 -7.09 8.23
C ALA A 4 -22.00 -6.30 7.09
N LEU A 5 -20.86 -5.65 7.38
CA LEU A 5 -20.06 -4.93 6.39
C LEU A 5 -19.59 -5.88 5.28
N SER A 6 -19.78 -5.48 4.04
CA SER A 6 -19.41 -6.27 2.87
C SER A 6 -18.57 -5.45 1.89
N LEU A 7 -17.90 -6.14 0.97
CA LEU A 7 -17.11 -5.50 -0.06
C LEU A 7 -17.92 -4.55 -0.96
N SER A 8 -19.22 -4.82 -1.15
CA SER A 8 -20.12 -3.98 -1.95
C SER A 8 -20.39 -2.61 -1.30
N ASP A 9 -20.12 -2.46 0.01
CA ASP A 9 -20.31 -1.19 0.71
C ASP A 9 -19.14 -0.23 0.48
N ILE A 10 -18.04 -0.72 -0.11
CA ILE A 10 -16.81 0.04 -0.30
C ILE A 10 -16.77 0.64 -1.70
N ASN A 11 -16.66 1.96 -1.77
CA ASN A 11 -16.37 2.68 -3.00
C ASN A 11 -14.85 2.83 -3.16
N ILE A 12 -14.34 2.62 -4.37
CA ILE A 12 -12.91 2.81 -4.67
C ILE A 12 -12.78 3.87 -5.76
N ARG A 13 -12.13 4.98 -5.42
CA ARG A 13 -11.81 6.03 -6.39
C ARG A 13 -10.32 6.02 -6.73
N THR A 14 -9.98 6.58 -7.89
CA THR A 14 -8.61 6.55 -8.44
C THR A 14 -8.03 7.97 -8.61
N GLU A 15 -8.54 8.93 -7.89
CA GLU A 15 -8.05 10.31 -7.88
C GLU A 15 -7.67 10.76 -6.47
N LEU A 16 -6.62 11.55 -6.36
CA LEU A 16 -6.24 12.20 -5.11
C LEU A 16 -7.05 13.48 -4.91
N ARG A 17 -7.51 13.69 -3.69
CA ARG A 17 -8.24 14.88 -3.26
C ARG A 17 -7.55 15.52 -2.06
N PRO A 18 -7.76 16.82 -1.82
CA PRO A 18 -7.30 17.46 -0.58
C PRO A 18 -7.70 16.67 0.65
N GLY A 19 -6.75 16.46 1.57
CA GLY A 19 -6.92 15.64 2.77
C GLY A 19 -6.43 14.20 2.65
N ASP A 20 -6.32 13.64 1.45
CA ASP A 20 -5.94 12.23 1.28
C ASP A 20 -4.52 11.94 1.75
N ILE A 21 -3.54 12.73 1.32
CA ILE A 21 -2.14 12.54 1.70
C ILE A 21 -1.98 12.62 3.22
N GLY A 22 -2.59 13.62 3.84
CA GLY A 22 -2.56 13.79 5.29
C GLY A 22 -3.23 12.62 6.01
N TYR A 23 -4.35 12.15 5.51
CA TYR A 23 -5.08 11.05 6.16
C TYR A 23 -4.37 9.70 6.00
N VAL A 24 -3.80 9.41 4.84
CA VAL A 24 -2.97 8.21 4.63
C VAL A 24 -1.77 8.23 5.57
N THR A 25 -1.10 9.38 5.72
CA THR A 25 -0.01 9.56 6.66
C THR A 25 -0.46 9.30 8.10
N TYR A 26 -1.59 9.89 8.50
CA TYR A 26 -2.18 9.68 9.83
C TYR A 26 -2.48 8.20 10.09
N LEU A 27 -3.15 7.52 9.16
CA LEU A 27 -3.48 6.11 9.31
C LEU A 27 -2.23 5.24 9.47
N HIS A 28 -1.20 5.47 8.66
CA HIS A 28 0.06 4.74 8.79
C HIS A 28 0.70 4.98 10.16
N GLY A 29 0.80 6.24 10.57
CA GLY A 29 1.40 6.60 11.85
C GLY A 29 0.69 5.93 13.02
N ILE A 30 -0.64 6.05 13.08
CA ILE A 30 -1.40 5.55 14.23
C ILE A 30 -1.55 4.03 14.25
N LEU A 31 -1.82 3.41 13.12
CA LEU A 31 -2.02 1.96 13.06
C LEU A 31 -0.71 1.19 13.25
N TYR A 32 0.36 1.61 12.61
CA TYR A 32 1.67 0.96 12.78
C TYR A 32 2.24 1.16 14.18
N ASN A 33 1.96 2.30 14.83
CA ASN A 33 2.32 2.47 16.24
C ASN A 33 1.53 1.48 17.13
N ARG A 34 0.22 1.42 16.97
CA ARG A 34 -0.64 0.56 17.79
C ARG A 34 -0.38 -0.93 17.57
N GLU A 35 -0.20 -1.34 16.33
CA GLU A 35 -0.09 -2.75 15.97
C GLU A 35 1.35 -3.27 16.02
N HIS A 36 2.35 -2.42 15.78
CA HIS A 36 3.75 -2.84 15.59
C HIS A 36 4.76 -2.04 16.41
N GLY A 37 4.33 -1.02 17.14
CA GLY A 37 5.22 -0.20 17.98
C GLY A 37 6.15 0.74 17.20
N PHE A 38 5.83 1.08 15.95
CA PHE A 38 6.64 2.02 15.17
C PHE A 38 6.49 3.43 15.73
N GLY A 39 7.61 4.17 15.81
CA GLY A 39 7.65 5.52 16.33
C GLY A 39 7.28 6.59 15.30
N ILE A 40 7.39 7.87 15.72
CA ILE A 40 7.08 9.03 14.88
C ILE A 40 7.96 9.10 13.61
N SER A 41 9.16 8.53 13.65
CA SER A 41 10.04 8.46 12.48
C SER A 41 9.42 7.72 11.30
N PHE A 42 8.58 6.71 11.57
CA PHE A 42 7.83 6.00 10.52
C PHE A 42 6.77 6.91 9.87
N GLU A 43 6.01 7.65 10.66
CA GLU A 43 5.03 8.62 10.15
C GLU A 43 5.72 9.69 9.29
N SER A 44 6.84 10.23 9.76
CA SER A 44 7.64 11.20 9.02
C SER A 44 8.15 10.62 7.69
N TYR A 45 8.59 9.37 7.69
CA TYR A 45 9.00 8.67 6.48
C TYR A 45 7.86 8.53 5.48
N VAL A 46 6.67 8.16 5.95
CA VAL A 46 5.48 8.06 5.10
C VAL A 46 5.09 9.42 4.52
N ALA A 47 5.08 10.47 5.33
CA ALA A 47 4.78 11.82 4.90
C ALA A 47 5.72 12.31 3.81
N SER A 48 7.02 12.11 4.01
CA SER A 48 8.06 12.47 3.03
C SER A 48 7.90 11.70 1.72
N GLY A 49 7.66 10.40 1.80
CA GLY A 49 7.48 9.56 0.61
C GLY A 49 6.23 9.89 -0.18
N LEU A 50 5.14 10.26 0.48
CA LEU A 50 3.90 10.70 -0.19
C LEU A 50 4.10 12.07 -0.85
N HIS A 51 4.85 12.97 -0.23
CA HIS A 51 5.25 14.23 -0.86
C HIS A 51 6.04 13.97 -2.14
N ASP A 52 7.07 13.14 -2.07
CA ASP A 52 7.91 12.80 -3.23
C ASP A 52 7.10 12.15 -4.34
N PHE A 53 6.17 11.26 -3.98
CA PHE A 53 5.24 10.66 -4.95
C PHE A 53 4.43 11.73 -5.67
N TYR A 54 3.85 12.66 -4.94
CA TYR A 54 3.02 13.72 -5.53
C TYR A 54 3.83 14.64 -6.45
N GLN A 55 5.10 14.92 -6.12
CA GLN A 55 5.99 15.72 -6.97
C GLN A 55 6.27 15.05 -8.33
N GLN A 56 6.22 13.73 -8.40
CA GLN A 56 6.49 12.94 -9.59
C GLN A 56 5.23 12.34 -10.21
N TYR A 57 4.06 12.66 -9.66
CA TYR A 57 2.80 12.05 -10.06
C TYR A 57 2.51 12.28 -11.53
N ASP A 58 2.30 11.18 -12.25
CA ASP A 58 1.94 11.15 -13.67
C ASP A 58 0.69 10.26 -13.83
N PRO A 59 -0.49 10.84 -14.08
CA PRO A 59 -1.75 10.08 -14.15
C PRO A 59 -1.78 9.05 -15.29
N GLU A 60 -0.88 9.17 -16.27
CA GLU A 60 -0.75 8.19 -17.35
C GLU A 60 0.07 6.95 -16.93
N LYS A 61 0.85 7.05 -15.86
CA LYS A 61 1.76 6.00 -15.40
C LYS A 61 1.43 5.49 -14.00
N ASP A 62 0.98 6.38 -13.14
CA ASP A 62 0.71 6.10 -11.73
C ASP A 62 -0.77 5.85 -11.49
N CYS A 63 -1.09 5.15 -10.43
CA CYS A 63 -2.46 4.99 -9.99
C CYS A 63 -2.57 4.96 -8.47
N VAL A 64 -3.61 5.58 -7.96
CA VAL A 64 -4.00 5.46 -6.55
C VAL A 64 -5.36 4.78 -6.45
N TRP A 65 -5.57 4.02 -5.39
CA TRP A 65 -6.87 3.44 -5.05
C TRP A 65 -7.21 3.87 -3.64
N VAL A 66 -8.21 4.73 -3.54
CA VAL A 66 -8.71 5.26 -2.27
C VAL A 66 -10.02 4.56 -1.96
N CYS A 67 -10.03 3.76 -0.90
CA CYS A 67 -11.22 3.02 -0.49
C CYS A 67 -12.01 3.87 0.51
N GLU A 68 -13.30 4.02 0.23
CA GLU A 68 -14.21 4.83 1.05
C GLU A 68 -15.44 4.03 1.48
N HIS A 69 -15.85 4.25 2.69
CA HIS A 69 -17.14 3.83 3.23
C HIS A 69 -17.77 5.00 3.96
N GLU A 70 -19.02 5.35 3.62
CA GLU A 70 -19.72 6.51 4.19
C GLU A 70 -18.85 7.80 4.17
N GLU A 71 -18.25 8.06 3.00
CA GLU A 71 -17.38 9.24 2.76
C GLU A 71 -16.09 9.29 3.60
N LYS A 72 -15.74 8.20 4.29
CA LYS A 72 -14.50 8.10 5.06
C LYS A 72 -13.52 7.16 4.37
N MET A 73 -12.26 7.55 4.31
CA MET A 73 -11.21 6.67 3.81
C MET A 73 -11.00 5.51 4.78
N VAL A 74 -11.07 4.29 4.25
CA VAL A 74 -10.91 3.05 5.03
C VAL A 74 -9.77 2.18 4.51
N GLY A 75 -9.19 2.55 3.38
CA GLY A 75 -8.06 1.85 2.80
C GLY A 75 -7.40 2.65 1.70
N PHE A 76 -6.15 2.30 1.39
CA PHE A 76 -5.36 2.98 0.38
C PHE A 76 -4.31 2.04 -0.20
N LEU A 77 -3.97 2.25 -1.47
CA LEU A 77 -2.87 1.61 -2.17
C LEU A 77 -2.46 2.51 -3.33
N LEU A 78 -1.17 2.56 -3.64
CA LEU A 78 -0.72 3.20 -4.87
C LEU A 78 0.28 2.35 -5.64
N LEU A 79 0.27 2.55 -6.96
CA LEU A 79 1.30 2.13 -7.89
C LEU A 79 2.01 3.37 -8.41
N MET A 80 3.32 3.44 -8.25
CA MET A 80 4.13 4.51 -8.84
C MET A 80 5.10 3.96 -9.85
N HIS A 81 5.29 4.70 -10.95
CA HIS A 81 6.29 4.34 -11.96
C HIS A 81 7.71 4.53 -11.43
N ARG A 82 8.61 3.70 -11.93
CA ARG A 82 10.03 3.74 -11.61
C ARG A 82 10.85 3.58 -12.89
N PRO A 83 12.12 4.00 -12.88
CA PRO A 83 13.00 3.77 -14.03
C PRO A 83 13.07 2.31 -14.44
N GLY A 84 13.29 2.04 -15.75
CA GLY A 84 13.39 0.67 -16.26
C GLY A 84 12.05 -0.02 -16.50
N ASN A 85 10.99 0.75 -16.73
CA ASN A 85 9.64 0.22 -16.92
C ASN A 85 9.17 -0.64 -15.76
N ALA A 86 9.51 -0.19 -14.55
CA ALA A 86 9.17 -0.84 -13.31
C ALA A 86 8.07 -0.06 -12.57
N ALA A 87 7.28 -0.79 -11.79
CA ALA A 87 6.27 -0.24 -10.89
C ALA A 87 6.66 -0.52 -9.44
N GLN A 88 6.35 0.40 -8.55
CA GLN A 88 6.47 0.19 -7.11
C GLN A 88 5.10 0.24 -6.46
N LEU A 89 4.80 -0.78 -5.67
CA LEU A 89 3.64 -0.82 -4.79
C LEU A 89 4.00 -0.13 -3.48
N ARG A 90 3.20 0.85 -3.05
CA ARG A 90 3.43 1.57 -1.79
C ARG A 90 2.13 1.89 -1.06
N TYR A 91 2.27 2.09 0.25
CA TYR A 91 1.20 2.59 1.15
C TYR A 91 -0.05 1.74 1.14
N PHE A 92 0.13 0.43 1.11
CA PHE A 92 -0.96 -0.52 1.22
C PHE A 92 -1.44 -0.59 2.67
N ILE A 93 -2.60 -0.01 2.94
CA ILE A 93 -3.15 0.03 4.29
C ILE A 93 -4.67 -0.15 4.27
N LEU A 94 -5.17 -0.92 5.23
CA LEU A 94 -6.60 -1.10 5.48
C LEU A 94 -6.89 -0.82 6.94
N HIS A 95 -7.92 -0.01 7.18
CA HIS A 95 -8.42 0.18 8.54
C HIS A 95 -8.85 -1.18 9.12
N PRO A 96 -8.50 -1.51 10.37
CA PRO A 96 -8.74 -2.85 10.95
C PRO A 96 -10.16 -3.38 10.81
N GLU A 97 -11.16 -2.50 10.95
CA GLU A 97 -12.57 -2.88 10.83
C GLU A 97 -12.98 -3.32 9.41
N TYR A 98 -12.15 -3.05 8.42
CA TYR A 98 -12.41 -3.37 7.00
C TYR A 98 -11.54 -4.51 6.49
N ARG A 99 -10.84 -5.19 7.38
CA ARG A 99 -10.06 -6.40 7.06
C ARG A 99 -10.97 -7.62 7.07
N GLY A 100 -10.59 -8.64 6.31
CA GLY A 100 -11.32 -9.91 6.28
C GLY A 100 -12.57 -9.94 5.40
N ILE A 101 -12.89 -8.86 4.67
CA ILE A 101 -14.03 -8.80 3.75
C ILE A 101 -13.61 -8.94 2.26
N GLY A 102 -12.33 -9.22 2.00
CA GLY A 102 -11.81 -9.36 0.65
C GLY A 102 -11.27 -8.07 0.02
N LEU A 103 -11.22 -6.96 0.76
CA LEU A 103 -10.78 -5.67 0.23
C LEU A 103 -9.30 -5.67 -0.16
N GLY A 104 -8.43 -6.29 0.64
CA GLY A 104 -7.00 -6.41 0.31
C GLY A 104 -6.78 -7.19 -0.98
N ARG A 105 -7.50 -8.28 -1.17
CA ARG A 105 -7.44 -9.08 -2.41
C ARG A 105 -7.93 -8.26 -3.62
N LYS A 106 -9.01 -7.51 -3.45
CA LYS A 106 -9.54 -6.64 -4.50
C LYS A 106 -8.53 -5.58 -4.92
N LEU A 107 -7.88 -4.93 -3.95
CA LEU A 107 -6.84 -3.92 -4.23
C LEU A 107 -5.65 -4.53 -4.96
N MET A 108 -5.19 -5.70 -4.56
CA MET A 108 -4.10 -6.39 -5.26
C MET A 108 -4.49 -6.76 -6.69
N ASN A 109 -5.73 -7.17 -6.93
CA ASN A 109 -6.22 -7.43 -8.29
C ASN A 109 -6.20 -6.14 -9.13
N LEU A 110 -6.69 -5.03 -8.59
CA LEU A 110 -6.67 -3.73 -9.27
C LEU A 110 -5.23 -3.27 -9.58
N PHE A 111 -4.31 -3.47 -8.65
CA PHE A 111 -2.89 -3.19 -8.87
C PHE A 111 -2.35 -4.02 -10.03
N MET A 112 -2.60 -5.32 -10.04
CA MET A 112 -2.10 -6.22 -11.09
C MET A 112 -2.74 -5.92 -12.46
N ASP A 113 -4.03 -5.60 -12.50
CA ASP A 113 -4.72 -5.22 -13.73
C ASP A 113 -4.09 -3.95 -14.33
N TYR A 114 -3.84 -2.94 -13.51
CA TYR A 114 -3.19 -1.70 -13.95
C TYR A 114 -1.74 -1.95 -14.39
N PHE A 115 -0.99 -2.74 -13.62
CA PHE A 115 0.38 -3.14 -13.94
C PHE A 115 0.47 -3.75 -15.34
N HIS A 116 -0.41 -4.70 -15.66
CA HIS A 116 -0.47 -5.34 -16.97
C HIS A 116 -0.96 -4.39 -18.06
N ALA A 117 -2.02 -3.63 -17.81
CA ALA A 117 -2.59 -2.71 -18.79
C ALA A 117 -1.60 -1.62 -19.22
N LYS A 118 -0.74 -1.16 -18.30
CA LYS A 118 0.30 -0.17 -18.60
C LYS A 118 1.59 -0.77 -19.19
N GLY A 119 1.68 -2.09 -19.27
CA GLY A 119 2.81 -2.78 -19.87
C GLY A 119 4.09 -2.74 -19.02
N TYR A 120 3.97 -2.61 -17.70
CA TYR A 120 5.13 -2.74 -16.81
C TYR A 120 5.73 -4.13 -16.90
N ARG A 121 7.04 -4.21 -16.82
CA ARG A 121 7.77 -5.48 -16.92
C ARG A 121 8.17 -6.06 -15.56
N SER A 122 8.27 -5.21 -14.56
CA SER A 122 8.59 -5.61 -13.20
C SER A 122 7.90 -4.73 -12.18
N ALA A 123 7.73 -5.25 -10.99
CA ALA A 123 7.25 -4.49 -9.85
C ALA A 123 8.04 -4.87 -8.61
N PHE A 124 8.14 -3.96 -7.67
CA PHE A 124 8.74 -4.23 -6.36
C PHE A 124 8.00 -3.50 -5.26
N LEU A 125 8.23 -3.96 -4.05
CA LEU A 125 7.75 -3.32 -2.83
C LEU A 125 8.74 -3.54 -1.71
N TRP A 126 8.70 -2.66 -0.72
CA TRP A 126 9.34 -2.86 0.57
C TRP A 126 8.29 -3.06 1.64
N THR A 127 8.51 -4.01 2.51
CA THR A 127 7.66 -4.33 3.64
C THR A 127 8.53 -4.68 4.85
N THR A 128 7.92 -5.00 5.97
CA THR A 128 8.65 -5.45 7.16
C THR A 128 8.24 -6.88 7.52
N SER A 129 9.14 -7.61 8.14
CA SER A 129 8.81 -8.91 8.71
C SER A 129 7.71 -8.76 9.78
N GLY A 130 6.91 -9.81 9.99
CA GLY A 130 5.80 -9.76 10.95
C GLY A 130 4.47 -9.28 10.39
N LEU A 131 4.34 -9.20 9.06
CA LEU A 131 3.09 -8.88 8.35
C LEU A 131 2.66 -10.07 7.48
N PRO A 132 2.22 -11.21 8.07
CA PRO A 132 1.98 -12.44 7.31
C PRO A 132 0.84 -12.32 6.29
N ALA A 133 -0.21 -11.55 6.59
CA ALA A 133 -1.33 -11.36 5.67
C ALA A 133 -0.90 -10.59 4.41
N ALA A 134 -0.08 -9.54 4.56
CA ALA A 134 0.47 -8.79 3.43
C ALA A 134 1.41 -9.68 2.60
N ALA A 135 2.32 -10.40 3.25
CA ALA A 135 3.24 -11.32 2.58
C ALA A 135 2.48 -12.39 1.76
N TYR A 136 1.40 -12.92 2.29
CA TYR A 136 0.55 -13.88 1.59
C TYR A 136 -0.04 -13.26 0.30
N LEU A 137 -0.56 -12.04 0.39
CA LEU A 137 -1.12 -11.34 -0.78
C LEU A 137 -0.07 -11.11 -1.86
N TYR A 138 1.13 -10.68 -1.49
CA TYR A 138 2.23 -10.46 -2.44
C TYR A 138 2.66 -11.76 -3.12
N LYS A 139 2.90 -12.80 -2.34
CA LYS A 139 3.30 -14.11 -2.87
C LYS A 139 2.23 -14.72 -3.78
N SER A 140 0.95 -14.52 -3.46
CA SER A 140 -0.17 -15.03 -4.27
C SER A 140 -0.24 -14.38 -5.65
N ARG A 141 0.44 -13.25 -5.85
CA ARG A 141 0.52 -12.54 -7.14
C ARG A 141 1.86 -12.72 -7.84
N GLY A 142 2.72 -13.62 -7.35
CA GLY A 142 4.00 -13.94 -7.96
C GLY A 142 5.18 -13.11 -7.46
N PHE A 143 4.99 -12.22 -6.48
CA PHE A 143 6.10 -11.54 -5.84
C PHE A 143 6.92 -12.53 -5.01
N VAL A 144 8.23 -12.42 -5.08
CA VAL A 144 9.15 -13.22 -4.29
C VAL A 144 10.09 -12.33 -3.48
N PRO A 145 10.45 -12.73 -2.24
CA PRO A 145 11.42 -11.98 -1.45
C PRO A 145 12.80 -12.06 -2.11
N THR A 146 13.46 -10.91 -2.29
CA THR A 146 14.75 -10.80 -2.95
C THR A 146 15.83 -10.18 -2.07
N GLU A 147 15.46 -9.44 -1.03
CA GLU A 147 16.40 -8.76 -0.16
C GLU A 147 15.81 -8.65 1.25
N GLU A 148 16.67 -8.77 2.26
CA GLU A 148 16.31 -8.55 3.65
C GLU A 148 17.46 -7.81 4.35
N LEU A 149 17.11 -6.79 5.13
CA LEU A 149 18.10 -6.05 5.91
C LEU A 149 17.55 -5.68 7.29
N ASP A 150 18.45 -5.65 8.27
CA ASP A 150 18.11 -5.17 9.60
C ASP A 150 18.02 -3.65 9.61
N SER A 151 17.01 -3.11 10.30
CA SER A 151 16.76 -1.69 10.35
C SER A 151 16.27 -1.24 11.73
N THR A 152 16.65 -0.04 12.13
CA THR A 152 16.11 0.65 13.31
C THR A 152 15.42 1.96 12.92
N ALA A 153 15.20 2.17 11.63
CA ALA A 153 14.69 3.43 11.09
C ALA A 153 13.32 3.86 11.64
N PHE A 154 12.51 2.89 12.09
CA PHE A 154 11.15 3.15 12.55
C PHE A 154 10.99 3.09 14.08
N GLY A 155 12.08 3.27 14.81
CA GLY A 155 12.08 3.35 16.28
C GLY A 155 12.19 2.02 17.01
N LYS A 156 12.39 0.92 16.29
CA LYS A 156 12.62 -0.42 16.85
C LYS A 156 13.45 -1.25 15.87
N LEU A 157 14.10 -2.28 16.38
CA LEU A 157 14.79 -3.25 15.51
C LEU A 157 13.78 -4.09 14.76
N LEU A 158 13.91 -4.10 13.44
CA LEU A 158 13.05 -4.90 12.56
C LEU A 158 13.82 -5.34 11.32
N LYS A 159 13.24 -6.24 10.55
CA LYS A 159 13.75 -6.63 9.24
C LYS A 159 12.88 -5.98 8.15
N GLU A 160 13.53 -5.20 7.28
CA GLU A 160 12.91 -4.72 6.06
C GLU A 160 13.13 -5.74 4.96
N GLN A 161 12.09 -6.02 4.19
CA GLN A 161 12.10 -7.04 3.15
C GLN A 161 11.67 -6.43 1.82
N ARG A 162 12.43 -6.70 0.77
CA ARG A 162 12.05 -6.35 -0.59
C ARG A 162 11.46 -7.58 -1.28
N TYR A 163 10.35 -7.37 -1.96
CA TYR A 163 9.70 -8.36 -2.81
C TYR A 163 9.70 -7.85 -4.24
N GLU A 164 9.92 -8.74 -5.19
CA GLU A 164 9.95 -8.40 -6.61
C GLU A 164 9.10 -9.35 -7.44
N LEU A 165 8.49 -8.80 -8.48
CA LEU A 165 7.80 -9.54 -9.53
C LEU A 165 8.45 -9.17 -10.86
N VAL A 166 8.88 -10.17 -11.62
CA VAL A 166 9.45 -9.96 -12.96
C VAL A 166 8.67 -10.83 -13.94
N LEU A 167 8.16 -10.20 -15.00
CA LEU A 167 7.52 -10.93 -16.09
C LEU A 167 8.59 -11.60 -16.97
N THR A 168 8.38 -12.85 -17.25
CA THR A 168 9.25 -13.65 -18.14
C THR A 168 8.76 -13.62 -19.58
#